data_b3a6af3b9e5a35e61aebb795ffe3396e
#
_entry.id   b3a6af3b9e5a35e61aebb795ffe3396e
#
_cell.length_a   1.000
_cell.length_b   1.000
_cell.length_c   1.000
_cell.angle_alpha   90.00
_cell.angle_beta   90.00
_cell.angle_gamma   90.00
#
_symmetry.space_group_name_H-M   'P 1'
#
loop_
_entity.id
_entity.type
_entity.pdbx_description
1 polymer ?
#
loop_
_entity_poly.entity_id
_entity_poly.type
_entity_poly.pdbx_seq_one_letter_code
_entity_poly.pdbx_strand_id
1 'polypeptide(L)'
;MINSPFTSRNPKDFRVLMLYPNVQMSSLMPQSIGIFAALFQNAGYKLDLFDCTYYQDFHFKNNKEGLNEEEMREKNKSQPVYNADELLQKGGAPKKSNIKEDFIKKVQNFKPDLILVSVVESTWFLAVDLLDSIPSKDRNYKTLFGGVFATYASDKIIKNPHVDYVCRGE
;
A
#
# COMPACT_ATOMS: atom_id res chain seq x y z
N MET A 1 27.47 -14.97 -10.08
CA MET A 1 26.73 -13.73 -10.42
C MET A 1 25.27 -14.15 -10.58
N ILE A 2 24.39 -13.68 -9.70
CA ILE A 2 22.96 -13.93 -9.83
C ILE A 2 22.49 -13.00 -10.96
N ASN A 3 22.11 -13.56 -12.09
CA ASN A 3 21.49 -12.79 -13.17
C ASN A 3 20.13 -12.28 -12.65
N SER A 4 20.13 -11.03 -12.20
CA SER A 4 18.89 -10.36 -11.83
C SER A 4 18.04 -10.16 -13.10
N PRO A 5 16.77 -10.60 -13.13
CA PRO A 5 15.90 -10.36 -14.28
C PRO A 5 15.66 -8.87 -14.58
N PHE A 6 16.12 -8.01 -13.69
CA PHE A 6 15.98 -6.55 -13.81
C PHE A 6 17.19 -5.84 -14.46
N THR A 7 18.29 -6.56 -14.76
CA THR A 7 19.55 -5.93 -15.24
C THR A 7 19.55 -5.53 -16.70
N SER A 8 18.50 -5.79 -17.48
CA SER A 8 18.49 -5.51 -18.93
C SER A 8 17.58 -4.37 -19.37
N ARG A 9 16.78 -3.78 -18.49
CA ARG A 9 15.86 -2.69 -18.87
C ARG A 9 16.44 -1.33 -18.49
N ASN A 10 16.26 -0.35 -19.39
CA ASN A 10 16.56 1.05 -19.08
C ASN A 10 15.67 1.49 -17.90
N PRO A 11 16.22 2.13 -16.85
CA PRO A 11 15.43 2.67 -15.75
C PRO A 11 14.23 3.50 -16.19
N LYS A 12 14.35 4.26 -17.27
CA LYS A 12 13.28 5.09 -17.84
C LYS A 12 12.07 4.29 -18.33
N ASP A 13 12.23 3.00 -18.58
CA ASP A 13 11.14 2.11 -19.04
C ASP A 13 10.60 1.24 -17.92
N PHE A 14 11.25 1.24 -16.75
CA PHE A 14 10.83 0.46 -15.59
C PHE A 14 9.86 1.25 -14.71
N ARG A 15 8.71 0.64 -14.41
CA ARG A 15 7.59 1.26 -13.69
C ARG A 15 7.45 0.67 -12.30
N VAL A 16 7.55 1.51 -11.30
CA VAL A 16 7.41 1.15 -9.90
C VAL A 16 6.10 1.73 -9.36
N LEU A 17 5.20 0.88 -8.90
CA LEU A 17 3.99 1.29 -8.19
C LEU A 17 4.22 1.09 -6.69
N MET A 18 4.16 2.16 -5.92
CA MET A 18 4.15 2.07 -4.47
C MET A 18 2.72 1.83 -3.98
N LEU A 19 2.49 0.73 -3.27
CA LEU A 19 1.25 0.45 -2.57
C LEU A 19 1.43 0.79 -1.09
N TYR A 20 0.69 1.78 -0.62
CA TYR A 20 0.62 2.15 0.78
C TYR A 20 -0.73 1.73 1.37
N PRO A 21 -0.79 0.51 1.94
CA PRO A 21 -2.01 -0.06 2.51
C PRO A 21 -2.24 0.54 3.89
N ASN A 22 -2.63 1.80 3.94
CA ASN A 22 -2.95 2.49 5.18
C ASN A 22 -4.44 2.38 5.49
N VAL A 23 -4.76 2.28 6.77
CA VAL A 23 -6.15 2.31 7.22
C VAL A 23 -6.53 3.76 7.51
N GLN A 24 -7.78 4.10 7.26
CA GLN A 24 -8.29 5.46 7.32
C GLN A 24 -7.79 6.20 8.57
N MET A 25 -7.10 7.31 8.38
CA MET A 25 -6.68 8.24 9.42
C MET A 25 -5.77 7.67 10.51
N SER A 26 -5.23 6.45 10.35
CA SER A 26 -4.37 5.86 11.38
C SER A 26 -2.97 6.47 11.44
N SER A 27 -2.46 6.92 10.30
CA SER A 27 -1.20 7.66 10.22
C SER A 27 -1.14 8.53 8.97
N LEU A 28 -0.38 9.60 9.03
CA LEU A 28 0.00 10.37 7.85
C LEU A 28 0.97 9.54 6.99
N MET A 29 1.14 9.94 5.73
CA MET A 29 2.09 9.33 4.81
C MET A 29 3.48 9.27 5.46
N PRO A 30 4.08 8.08 5.59
CA PRO A 30 5.38 7.94 6.23
C PRO A 30 6.48 8.60 5.38
N GLN A 31 7.50 9.13 6.05
CA GLN A 31 8.64 9.75 5.39
C GLN A 31 9.32 8.82 4.37
N SER A 32 9.31 7.52 4.63
CA SER A 32 9.86 6.49 3.73
C SER A 32 9.26 6.56 2.32
N ILE A 33 7.98 6.85 2.17
CA ILE A 33 7.33 7.01 0.86
C ILE A 33 7.99 8.16 0.08
N GLY A 34 8.20 9.31 0.74
CA GLY A 34 8.87 10.46 0.12
C GLY A 34 10.32 10.18 -0.24
N ILE A 35 11.07 9.50 0.65
CA ILE A 35 12.47 9.12 0.42
C ILE A 35 12.58 8.17 -0.77
N PHE A 36 11.79 7.10 -0.81
CA PHE A 36 11.80 6.17 -1.94
C PHE A 36 11.36 6.85 -3.24
N ALA A 37 10.34 7.73 -3.18
CA ALA A 37 9.92 8.49 -4.36
C ALA A 37 11.06 9.31 -4.94
N ALA A 38 11.80 10.04 -4.10
CA ALA A 38 12.96 10.81 -4.52
C ALA A 38 14.08 9.93 -5.11
N LEU A 39 14.40 8.80 -4.46
CA LEU A 39 15.43 7.86 -4.92
C LEU A 39 15.08 7.27 -6.29
N PHE A 40 13.87 6.79 -6.48
CA PHE A 40 13.43 6.20 -7.75
C PHE A 40 13.39 7.24 -8.87
N GLN A 41 12.86 8.44 -8.60
CA GLN A 41 12.82 9.53 -9.58
C GLN A 41 14.23 9.99 -9.98
N ASN A 42 15.14 10.16 -9.02
CA ASN A 42 16.53 10.52 -9.29
C ASN A 42 17.27 9.44 -10.11
N ALA A 43 16.92 8.16 -9.89
CA ALA A 43 17.46 7.05 -10.68
C ALA A 43 16.79 6.90 -12.05
N GLY A 44 15.80 7.72 -12.37
CA GLY A 44 15.12 7.77 -13.67
C GLY A 44 13.97 6.76 -13.84
N TYR A 45 13.52 6.09 -12.78
CA TYR A 45 12.38 5.18 -12.83
C TYR A 45 11.06 5.94 -12.96
N LYS A 46 10.08 5.32 -13.63
CA LYS A 46 8.69 5.79 -13.61
C LYS A 46 8.04 5.34 -12.30
N LEU A 47 7.56 6.29 -11.53
CA LEU A 47 6.97 6.02 -10.22
C LEU A 47 5.53 6.50 -10.16
N ASP A 48 4.68 5.72 -9.50
CA ASP A 48 3.32 6.10 -9.11
C ASP A 48 2.98 5.54 -7.72
N LEU A 49 1.96 6.08 -7.08
CA LEU A 49 1.53 5.73 -5.73
C LEU A 49 0.05 5.34 -5.72
N PHE A 50 -0.27 4.27 -5.01
CA PHE A 50 -1.63 3.95 -4.59
C PHE A 50 -1.73 4.05 -3.06
N ASP A 51 -2.35 5.14 -2.60
CA ASP A 51 -2.54 5.44 -1.18
C ASP A 51 -3.95 5.06 -0.76
N CYS A 52 -4.06 4.16 0.22
CA CYS A 52 -5.31 3.64 0.75
C CYS A 52 -5.91 4.49 1.88
N THR A 53 -5.21 5.52 2.35
CA THR A 53 -5.57 6.30 3.55
C THR A 53 -6.99 6.88 3.51
N TYR A 54 -7.47 7.26 2.34
CA TYR A 54 -8.74 7.98 2.20
C TYR A 54 -9.93 7.11 1.78
N TYR A 55 -9.78 5.79 1.70
CA TYR A 55 -10.89 4.90 1.35
C TYR A 55 -11.70 4.51 2.58
N GLN A 56 -13.02 4.77 2.55
CA GLN A 56 -13.91 4.55 3.70
C GLN A 56 -14.37 3.09 3.86
N ASP A 57 -14.64 2.41 2.75
CA ASP A 57 -15.38 1.12 2.78
C ASP A 57 -14.61 -0.05 3.39
N PHE A 58 -13.30 0.05 3.51
CA PHE A 58 -12.49 -1.06 3.97
C PHE A 58 -12.59 -1.28 5.49
N HIS A 59 -12.74 -0.19 6.25
CA HIS A 59 -12.67 -0.22 7.72
C HIS A 59 -13.86 -0.90 8.38
N PHE A 60 -15.04 -0.70 7.82
CA PHE A 60 -16.27 -1.18 8.43
C PHE A 60 -16.54 -2.67 8.21
N LYS A 61 -16.05 -3.23 7.08
CA LYS A 61 -16.25 -4.65 6.75
C LYS A 61 -15.36 -5.61 7.54
N ASN A 62 -14.24 -5.13 8.08
CA ASN A 62 -13.29 -5.94 8.86
C ASN A 62 -13.31 -5.63 10.36
N ASN A 63 -14.36 -5.00 10.85
CA ASN A 63 -14.56 -4.71 12.26
C ASN A 63 -14.81 -5.99 13.06
N LYS A 64 -13.73 -6.66 13.49
CA LYS A 64 -13.78 -7.87 14.32
C LYS A 64 -14.35 -7.62 15.73
N GLU A 65 -14.41 -6.37 16.16
CA GLU A 65 -14.91 -5.96 17.46
C GLU A 65 -16.43 -5.71 17.45
N GLY A 66 -17.08 -5.76 16.28
CA GLY A 66 -18.53 -5.54 16.15
C GLY A 66 -19.00 -4.13 16.49
N LEU A 67 -18.08 -3.16 16.57
CA LEU A 67 -18.39 -1.76 16.88
C LEU A 67 -19.16 -1.12 15.72
N ASN A 68 -20.16 -0.31 16.02
CA ASN A 68 -20.84 0.50 15.00
C ASN A 68 -19.98 1.71 14.58
N GLU A 69 -20.43 2.43 13.53
CA GLU A 69 -19.69 3.57 12.99
C GLU A 69 -19.41 4.67 14.03
N GLU A 70 -20.37 4.92 14.92
CA GLU A 70 -20.24 5.93 15.98
C GLU A 70 -19.22 5.50 17.03
N GLU A 71 -19.26 4.26 17.48
CA GLU A 71 -18.30 3.71 18.44
C GLU A 71 -16.87 3.68 17.89
N MET A 72 -16.70 3.36 16.59
CA MET A 72 -15.43 3.43 15.90
C MET A 72 -14.92 4.88 15.80
N ARG A 73 -15.80 5.83 15.53
CA ARG A 73 -15.45 7.27 15.50
C ARG A 73 -15.07 7.77 16.89
N GLU A 74 -15.80 7.38 17.94
CA GLU A 74 -15.49 7.75 19.32
C GLU A 74 -14.16 7.16 19.78
N LYS A 75 -13.89 5.87 19.48
CA LYS A 75 -12.61 5.22 19.78
C LYS A 75 -11.43 5.90 19.08
N ASN A 76 -11.62 6.36 17.84
CA ASN A 76 -10.60 7.08 17.09
C ASN A 76 -10.43 8.54 17.56
N LYS A 77 -11.48 9.19 18.07
CA LYS A 77 -11.39 10.54 18.66
C LYS A 77 -10.57 10.56 19.96
N SER A 78 -10.50 9.47 20.68
CA SER A 78 -9.71 9.37 21.91
C SER A 78 -8.20 9.24 21.68
N GLN A 79 -7.77 9.13 20.42
CA GLN A 79 -6.35 9.16 20.06
C GLN A 79 -5.90 10.63 19.82
N PRO A 80 -4.96 11.15 20.61
CA PRO A 80 -4.73 12.61 20.74
C PRO A 80 -4.05 13.29 19.55
N VAL A 81 -3.90 12.64 18.41
CA VAL A 81 -2.98 13.13 17.38
C VAL A 81 -3.64 13.89 16.24
N TYR A 82 -4.92 13.65 15.90
CA TYR A 82 -5.57 14.36 14.80
C TYR A 82 -7.10 14.43 14.94
N ASN A 83 -7.64 15.65 14.79
CA ASN A 83 -9.06 15.85 14.60
C ASN A 83 -9.42 15.43 13.16
N ALA A 84 -10.08 14.29 13.01
CA ALA A 84 -10.48 13.74 11.72
C ALA A 84 -11.34 14.73 10.91
N ASP A 85 -12.23 15.46 11.59
CA ASP A 85 -13.11 16.44 10.96
C ASP A 85 -12.31 17.65 10.42
N GLU A 86 -11.23 18.04 11.10
CA GLU A 86 -10.37 19.14 10.66
C GLU A 86 -9.53 18.77 9.43
N LEU A 87 -9.06 17.52 9.33
CA LEU A 87 -8.36 17.01 8.15
C LEU A 87 -9.31 16.86 6.95
N LEU A 88 -10.55 16.43 7.19
CA LEU A 88 -11.59 16.35 6.17
C LEU A 88 -11.96 17.73 5.61
N GLN A 89 -11.98 18.75 6.47
CA GLN A 89 -12.24 20.16 6.08
C GLN A 89 -11.06 20.77 5.30
N LYS A 90 -9.82 20.31 5.54
CA LYS A 90 -8.61 20.86 4.90
C LYS A 90 -8.23 20.19 3.57
N GLY A 91 -9.05 19.30 3.02
CA GLY A 91 -8.86 18.79 1.65
C GLY A 91 -8.78 17.28 1.47
N GLY A 92 -9.08 16.52 2.51
CA GLY A 92 -9.11 15.06 2.43
C GLY A 92 -10.51 14.47 2.43
N ALA A 93 -11.35 14.80 1.45
CA ALA A 93 -12.65 14.14 1.36
C ALA A 93 -12.46 12.62 1.21
N PRO A 94 -13.12 11.80 2.07
CA PRO A 94 -13.01 10.36 1.97
C PRO A 94 -13.49 9.89 0.59
N LYS A 95 -12.74 8.99 -0.02
CA LYS A 95 -13.11 8.38 -1.30
C LYS A 95 -14.26 7.39 -1.05
N LYS A 96 -15.37 7.60 -1.75
CA LYS A 96 -16.54 6.68 -1.74
C LYS A 96 -16.42 5.57 -2.78
N SER A 97 -15.39 5.60 -3.62
CA SER A 97 -15.14 4.58 -4.64
C SER A 97 -14.64 3.28 -4.01
N ASN A 98 -14.90 2.15 -4.70
CA ASN A 98 -14.42 0.85 -4.28
C ASN A 98 -12.90 0.77 -4.43
N ILE A 99 -12.20 0.57 -3.33
CA ILE A 99 -10.73 0.52 -3.29
C ILE A 99 -10.16 -0.57 -4.21
N LYS A 100 -10.79 -1.75 -4.32
CA LYS A 100 -10.33 -2.85 -5.19
C LYS A 100 -10.46 -2.49 -6.66
N GLU A 101 -11.60 -1.91 -7.05
CA GLU A 101 -11.81 -1.47 -8.43
C GLU A 101 -10.81 -0.39 -8.84
N ASP A 102 -10.56 0.58 -7.95
CA ASP A 102 -9.61 1.64 -8.21
C ASP A 102 -8.17 1.10 -8.27
N PHE A 103 -7.83 0.12 -7.43
CA PHE A 103 -6.52 -0.52 -7.48
C PHE A 103 -6.32 -1.32 -8.77
N ILE A 104 -7.33 -2.10 -9.19
CA ILE A 104 -7.32 -2.81 -10.48
C ILE A 104 -7.10 -1.83 -11.62
N LYS A 105 -7.89 -0.75 -11.69
CA LYS A 105 -7.73 0.30 -12.72
C LYS A 105 -6.33 0.93 -12.69
N LYS A 106 -5.78 1.19 -11.49
CA LYS A 106 -4.43 1.73 -11.32
C LYS A 106 -3.39 0.79 -11.92
N VAL A 107 -3.45 -0.51 -11.59
CA VAL A 107 -2.51 -1.52 -12.12
C VAL A 107 -2.65 -1.66 -13.64
N GLN A 108 -3.88 -1.72 -14.18
CA GLN A 108 -4.13 -1.84 -15.61
C GLN A 108 -3.63 -0.62 -16.40
N ASN A 109 -3.80 0.59 -15.87
CA ASN A 109 -3.39 1.83 -16.54
C ASN A 109 -1.88 2.07 -16.42
N PHE A 110 -1.31 1.88 -15.25
CA PHE A 110 0.10 2.14 -14.99
C PHE A 110 0.99 1.00 -15.50
N LYS A 111 0.51 -0.26 -15.48
CA LYS A 111 1.22 -1.48 -15.89
C LYS A 111 2.59 -1.57 -15.19
N PRO A 112 2.63 -1.70 -13.87
CA PRO A 112 3.88 -1.73 -13.11
C PRO A 112 4.72 -2.96 -13.50
N ASP A 113 6.03 -2.83 -13.42
CA ASP A 113 6.99 -3.94 -13.44
C ASP A 113 7.26 -4.43 -12.01
N LEU A 114 7.16 -3.52 -11.04
CA LEU A 114 7.34 -3.80 -9.62
C LEU A 114 6.28 -3.07 -8.79
N ILE A 115 5.67 -3.78 -7.84
CA ILE A 115 4.84 -3.18 -6.78
C ILE A 115 5.62 -3.23 -5.47
N LEU A 116 5.95 -2.07 -4.91
CA LEU A 116 6.54 -1.94 -3.58
C LEU A 116 5.42 -1.82 -2.55
N VAL A 117 5.47 -2.65 -1.52
CA VAL A 117 4.43 -2.67 -0.48
C VAL A 117 5.09 -2.44 0.88
N SER A 118 4.73 -1.35 1.54
CA SER A 118 5.19 -1.07 2.90
C SER A 118 4.11 -1.47 3.89
N VAL A 119 4.35 -2.50 4.71
CA VAL A 119 3.34 -3.06 5.62
C VAL A 119 3.75 -3.02 7.09
N VAL A 120 2.76 -2.74 7.92
CA VAL A 120 2.72 -3.10 9.33
C VAL A 120 1.73 -4.26 9.51
N GLU A 121 1.71 -4.91 10.67
CA GLU A 121 0.86 -6.09 10.89
C GLU A 121 -0.63 -5.80 10.63
N SER A 122 -1.12 -4.66 11.09
CA SER A 122 -2.53 -4.23 10.92
C SER A 122 -2.93 -3.99 9.46
N THR A 123 -1.99 -3.66 8.57
CA THR A 123 -2.26 -3.36 7.16
C THR A 123 -1.92 -4.51 6.20
N TRP A 124 -1.35 -5.61 6.72
CA TRP A 124 -0.99 -6.79 5.94
C TRP A 124 -2.16 -7.37 5.15
N PHE A 125 -3.30 -7.57 5.83
CA PHE A 125 -4.48 -8.16 5.18
C PHE A 125 -5.04 -7.27 4.07
N LEU A 126 -5.01 -5.95 4.24
CA LEU A 126 -5.41 -5.01 3.19
C LEU A 126 -4.51 -5.15 1.95
N ALA A 127 -3.19 -5.20 2.16
CA ALA A 127 -2.25 -5.35 1.06
C ALA A 127 -2.49 -6.64 0.28
N VAL A 128 -2.63 -7.77 0.97
CA VAL A 128 -2.89 -9.08 0.34
C VAL A 128 -4.24 -9.09 -0.38
N ASP A 129 -5.29 -8.56 0.24
CA ASP A 129 -6.64 -8.53 -0.35
C ASP A 129 -6.70 -7.67 -1.62
N LEU A 130 -5.95 -6.58 -1.67
CA LEU A 130 -5.82 -5.75 -2.87
C LEU A 130 -5.07 -6.50 -3.98
N LEU A 131 -3.94 -7.13 -3.67
CA LEU A 131 -3.19 -7.91 -4.66
C LEU A 131 -3.99 -9.11 -5.15
N ASP A 132 -4.77 -9.75 -4.29
CA ASP A 132 -5.66 -10.86 -4.67
C ASP A 132 -6.78 -10.43 -5.60
N SER A 133 -7.24 -9.19 -5.51
CA SER A 133 -8.27 -8.63 -6.38
C SER A 133 -7.83 -8.46 -7.84
N ILE A 134 -6.52 -8.45 -8.13
CA ILE A 134 -6.00 -8.26 -9.49
C ILE A 134 -6.24 -9.52 -10.32
N PRO A 135 -6.90 -9.42 -11.49
CA PRO A 135 -7.08 -10.55 -12.39
C PRO A 135 -5.75 -11.16 -12.81
N SER A 136 -5.67 -12.50 -12.91
CA SER A 136 -4.43 -13.22 -13.23
C SER A 136 -3.76 -12.75 -14.52
N LYS A 137 -4.55 -12.35 -15.53
CA LYS A 137 -4.04 -11.81 -16.79
C LYS A 137 -3.29 -10.47 -16.65
N ASP A 138 -3.55 -9.72 -15.57
CA ASP A 138 -2.96 -8.40 -15.30
C ASP A 138 -1.77 -8.49 -14.33
N ARG A 139 -1.45 -9.70 -13.81
CA ARG A 139 -0.34 -9.96 -12.88
C ARG A 139 0.99 -10.13 -13.61
N ASN A 140 1.41 -9.12 -14.35
CA ASN A 140 2.68 -9.10 -15.10
C ASN A 140 3.78 -8.32 -14.36
N TYR A 141 3.74 -8.27 -13.05
CA TYR A 141 4.65 -7.55 -12.17
C TYR A 141 5.26 -8.48 -11.12
N LYS A 142 6.32 -7.99 -10.48
CA LYS A 142 6.86 -8.56 -9.23
C LYS A 142 6.43 -7.71 -8.03
N THR A 143 6.45 -8.32 -6.84
CA THR A 143 6.16 -7.62 -5.59
C THR A 143 7.36 -7.65 -4.67
N LEU A 144 7.62 -6.54 -3.99
CA LEU A 144 8.62 -6.43 -2.94
C LEU A 144 7.96 -5.86 -1.68
N PHE A 145 7.91 -6.66 -0.63
CA PHE A 145 7.38 -6.26 0.66
C PHE A 145 8.49 -5.77 1.58
N GLY A 146 8.27 -4.61 2.17
CA GLY A 146 9.12 -3.98 3.18
C GLY A 146 8.30 -3.46 4.36
N GLY A 147 8.98 -2.72 5.23
CA GLY A 147 8.41 -2.15 6.45
C GLY A 147 8.58 -3.05 7.67
N VAL A 148 8.04 -2.59 8.78
CA VAL A 148 8.25 -3.22 10.09
C VAL A 148 7.79 -4.67 10.11
N PHE A 149 6.62 -4.97 9.57
CA PHE A 149 6.10 -6.34 9.56
C PHE A 149 6.93 -7.28 8.68
N ALA A 150 7.42 -6.80 7.54
CA ALA A 150 8.32 -7.54 6.67
C ALA A 150 9.65 -7.88 7.34
N THR A 151 10.15 -6.98 8.19
CA THR A 151 11.39 -7.19 8.94
C THR A 151 11.24 -8.29 10.00
N TYR A 152 10.16 -8.26 10.78
CA TYR A 152 9.98 -9.19 11.91
C TYR A 152 9.28 -10.51 11.53
N ALA A 153 8.49 -10.53 10.47
CA ALA A 153 7.71 -11.70 10.05
C ALA A 153 8.05 -12.17 8.62
N SER A 154 9.28 -11.96 8.16
CA SER A 154 9.71 -12.27 6.81
C SER A 154 9.40 -13.71 6.38
N ASP A 155 9.62 -14.69 7.28
CA ASP A 155 9.37 -16.12 6.99
C ASP A 155 7.87 -16.45 6.84
N LYS A 156 6.99 -15.63 7.41
CA LYS A 156 5.55 -15.72 7.26
C LYS A 156 5.10 -15.06 5.96
N ILE A 157 5.62 -13.87 5.70
CA ILE A 157 5.27 -13.05 4.54
C ILE A 157 5.66 -13.72 3.23
N ILE A 158 6.90 -14.24 3.14
CA ILE A 158 7.41 -14.85 1.90
C ILE A 158 6.65 -16.10 1.45
N LYS A 159 5.89 -16.73 2.35
CA LYS A 159 5.04 -17.88 2.02
C LYS A 159 3.74 -17.49 1.30
N ASN A 160 3.39 -16.22 1.28
CA ASN A 160 2.20 -15.77 0.60
C ASN A 160 2.43 -15.74 -0.92
N PRO A 161 1.51 -16.28 -1.75
CA PRO A 161 1.67 -16.36 -3.21
C PRO A 161 1.76 -15.00 -3.92
N HIS A 162 1.39 -13.91 -3.24
CA HIS A 162 1.52 -12.55 -3.77
C HIS A 162 2.86 -11.89 -3.44
N VAL A 163 3.78 -12.59 -2.77
CA VAL A 163 5.07 -12.04 -2.33
C VAL A 163 6.20 -12.69 -3.11
N ASP A 164 6.84 -11.93 -4.00
CA ASP A 164 8.03 -12.39 -4.72
C ASP A 164 9.31 -12.12 -3.92
N TYR A 165 9.39 -10.97 -3.26
CA TYR A 165 10.57 -10.53 -2.51
C TYR A 165 10.20 -9.91 -1.17
N VAL A 166 11.09 -10.05 -0.20
CA VAL A 166 10.98 -9.41 1.12
C VAL A 166 12.28 -8.64 1.41
N CYS A 167 12.14 -7.34 1.73
CA CYS A 167 13.23 -6.52 2.23
C CYS A 167 13.18 -6.53 3.77
N ARG A 168 14.28 -6.95 4.41
CA ARG A 168 14.43 -6.97 5.86
C ARG A 168 15.35 -5.84 6.29
N GLY A 169 14.89 -5.06 7.28
CA GLY A 169 15.66 -3.94 7.79
C GLY A 169 15.58 -2.70 6.89
N GLU A 170 16.56 -1.85 7.06
CA GLU A 170 16.72 -0.58 6.33
C GLU A 170 17.70 -0.72 5.16
#